data_bfe65b90beb62efdebeead82a09c96ec
#
_entry.id   bfe65b90beb62efdebeead82a09c96ec
#
_cell.length_a   1.000
_cell.length_b   1.000
_cell.length_c   1.000
_cell.angle_alpha   90.00
_cell.angle_beta   90.00
_cell.angle_gamma   90.00
#
_symmetry.space_group_name_H-M   'P 1'
#
loop_
_entity.id
_entity.type
_entity.pdbx_description
1 polymer ?
#
loop_
_entity_poly.entity_id
_entity_poly.type
_entity_poly.pdbx_seq_one_letter_code
_entity_poly.pdbx_strand_id
1 'polypeptide(L)'
;MPMKQFLLSTCLVVMTQAMAQDSHGDISKCPFHQAAAASLEASHDAIQSSASKTPNKNEDWWPNQLDLSVLRQQSELSNPMGAGFDYAKAFSSLDYQALKSDIQMVLTQSQDWWPADFGNYGPLFIRMAWHSAGTYRTGDGRGGSCAGQQRFAPLNSWPDNANLDKARRLLWPIKQKYGSKISWADLMVLAGNVALESMGFKTFGFSAGRVDVWEPENHVYWGAEKKWLDDQRYKEGRQLENPLAAVQMGLIYVNPEGPNGNPDPVLAAKDIRETFGRMGMNDEETVALIAGGHTLGKTHGAGPAKHVGPEPEAAGIEQQGFGWKSDYKSGKGKDAITSGLEVTWTPTPTMWSHAFFKLLYDNEWVLVKSPAGAQQWVAKQGDSIIPDAFDPTKRHLPTMLTTDLSLRFDPEYGKISKRFKDDP
;
A
#
# COMPACT_ATOMS: atom_id res chain seq x y z
N MET A 1 -8.43 15.73 37.57
CA MET A 1 -6.96 15.83 37.61
C MET A 1 -6.53 16.00 39.05
N PRO A 2 -5.67 15.21 39.62
CA PRO A 2 -4.70 14.20 39.22
C PRO A 2 -4.77 12.96 40.13
N MET A 3 -5.23 11.86 39.66
CA MET A 3 -5.28 10.63 40.48
C MET A 3 -4.49 9.44 39.85
N LYS A 4 -4.00 9.56 38.63
CA LYS A 4 -3.23 8.52 37.96
C LYS A 4 -1.71 8.57 38.15
N GLN A 5 -1.17 9.72 38.53
CA GLN A 5 0.27 9.86 38.82
C GLN A 5 0.67 9.37 40.21
N PHE A 6 -0.29 9.26 41.14
CA PHE A 6 -0.01 8.83 42.52
C PHE A 6 0.14 7.32 42.68
N LEU A 7 -0.46 6.53 41.78
CA LEU A 7 -0.44 5.07 41.89
C LEU A 7 0.85 4.43 41.31
N LEU A 8 1.51 5.05 40.32
CA LEU A 8 2.77 4.53 39.79
C LEU A 8 3.96 4.81 40.72
N SER A 9 3.93 5.94 41.45
CA SER A 9 5.00 6.30 42.38
C SER A 9 5.00 5.44 43.63
N THR A 10 3.82 4.99 44.08
CA THR A 10 3.68 4.19 45.29
C THR A 10 4.06 2.73 45.10
N CYS A 11 3.87 2.15 43.91
CA CYS A 11 4.30 0.79 43.60
C CYS A 11 5.83 0.64 43.54
N LEU A 12 6.54 1.66 43.07
CA LEU A 12 8.00 1.64 42.96
C LEU A 12 8.69 1.78 44.30
N VAL A 13 8.11 2.54 45.24
CA VAL A 13 8.65 2.75 46.60
C VAL A 13 8.40 1.55 47.50
N VAL A 14 7.30 0.82 47.32
CA VAL A 14 7.01 -0.40 48.12
C VAL A 14 7.90 -1.58 47.70
N MET A 15 8.30 -1.70 46.43
CA MET A 15 9.25 -2.73 46.00
C MET A 15 10.67 -2.47 46.47
N THR A 16 11.10 -1.23 46.66
CA THR A 16 12.44 -0.93 47.18
C THR A 16 12.54 -1.08 48.71
N GLN A 17 11.44 -0.96 49.46
CA GLN A 17 11.45 -1.16 50.89
C GLN A 17 11.29 -2.65 51.34
N ALA A 18 10.68 -3.50 50.52
CA ALA A 18 10.56 -4.93 50.78
C ALA A 18 11.86 -5.72 50.58
N MET A 19 12.84 -5.14 49.87
CA MET A 19 14.16 -5.77 49.67
C MET A 19 15.25 -5.35 50.67
N ALA A 20 14.91 -4.54 51.66
CA ALA A 20 15.89 -3.98 52.62
C ALA A 20 15.89 -4.73 53.99
N GLN A 21 15.20 -5.84 54.15
CA GLN A 21 15.04 -6.52 55.45
C GLN A 21 15.37 -8.01 55.48
N ASP A 22 16.24 -8.54 54.63
CA ASP A 22 16.80 -9.86 54.90
C ASP A 22 18.30 -9.95 54.58
N SER A 23 19.02 -10.15 55.62
CA SER A 23 20.36 -10.63 55.94
C SER A 23 21.29 -11.11 54.82
N HIS A 24 22.47 -10.44 54.75
CA HIS A 24 23.82 -10.98 54.46
C HIS A 24 23.95 -12.18 53.52
N GLY A 25 23.78 -11.96 52.25
CA GLY A 25 24.36 -12.73 51.17
C GLY A 25 24.82 -11.79 50.06
N ASP A 26 26.00 -12.05 49.54
CA ASP A 26 26.57 -11.28 48.42
C ASP A 26 25.70 -11.46 47.16
N ILE A 27 24.73 -10.57 46.96
CA ILE A 27 23.76 -10.59 45.84
C ILE A 27 24.42 -10.38 44.49
N SER A 28 25.70 -10.00 44.45
CA SER A 28 26.46 -9.82 43.18
C SER A 28 26.68 -11.14 42.42
N LYS A 29 26.45 -12.28 43.07
CA LYS A 29 26.60 -13.62 42.49
C LYS A 29 25.30 -14.28 42.07
N CYS A 30 24.15 -13.64 42.23
CA CYS A 30 22.86 -14.17 41.78
C CYS A 30 22.74 -14.14 40.26
N PRO A 31 22.54 -15.27 39.58
CA PRO A 31 22.41 -15.30 38.13
C PRO A 31 21.30 -14.40 37.58
N PHE A 32 20.22 -14.23 38.34
CA PHE A 32 19.11 -13.32 37.99
C PHE A 32 19.51 -11.84 38.13
N HIS A 33 20.38 -11.49 39.07
CA HIS A 33 20.86 -10.14 39.23
C HIS A 33 21.88 -9.76 38.17
N GLN A 34 22.73 -10.67 37.74
CA GLN A 34 23.66 -10.50 36.64
C GLN A 34 22.93 -10.39 35.28
N ALA A 35 21.89 -11.17 35.06
CA ALA A 35 21.08 -11.09 33.87
C ALA A 35 20.27 -9.78 33.81
N ALA A 36 19.73 -9.31 34.94
CA ALA A 36 19.03 -8.04 35.02
C ALA A 36 19.98 -6.82 34.86
N ALA A 37 21.18 -6.88 35.45
CA ALA A 37 22.20 -5.83 35.27
C ALA A 37 22.70 -5.78 33.83
N ALA A 38 23.00 -6.93 33.22
CA ALA A 38 23.42 -6.99 31.81
C ALA A 38 22.31 -6.50 30.83
N SER A 39 21.03 -6.76 31.14
CA SER A 39 19.93 -6.25 30.35
C SER A 39 19.70 -4.75 30.52
N LEU A 40 19.97 -4.21 31.71
CA LEU A 40 19.92 -2.79 32.01
C LEU A 40 21.10 -2.03 31.37
N GLU A 41 22.30 -2.61 31.37
CA GLU A 41 23.46 -2.01 30.68
C GLU A 41 23.30 -2.04 29.17
N ALA A 42 22.81 -3.15 28.59
CA ALA A 42 22.51 -3.25 27.17
C ALA A 42 21.40 -2.27 26.74
N SER A 43 20.38 -2.05 27.57
CA SER A 43 19.37 -1.03 27.32
C SER A 43 19.88 0.40 27.52
N HIS A 44 20.82 0.61 28.44
CA HIS A 44 21.48 1.90 28.68
C HIS A 44 22.41 2.30 27.51
N ASP A 45 23.18 1.36 26.97
CA ASP A 45 24.03 1.57 25.80
C ASP A 45 23.20 1.80 24.52
N ALA A 46 22.08 1.10 24.36
CA ALA A 46 21.13 1.33 23.27
C ALA A 46 20.47 2.73 23.37
N ILE A 47 20.16 3.18 24.58
CA ILE A 47 19.61 4.53 24.83
C ILE A 47 20.68 5.60 24.62
N GLN A 48 21.92 5.38 25.01
CA GLN A 48 23.01 6.34 24.82
C GLN A 48 23.46 6.44 23.35
N SER A 49 23.42 5.36 22.58
CA SER A 49 23.72 5.40 21.15
C SER A 49 22.62 6.11 20.32
N SER A 50 21.40 6.18 20.83
CA SER A 50 20.28 6.92 20.20
C SER A 50 20.20 8.39 20.66
N ALA A 51 20.85 8.76 21.76
CA ALA A 51 20.77 10.10 22.37
C ALA A 51 21.45 11.22 21.57
N SER A 52 22.06 10.93 20.42
CA SER A 52 22.68 11.95 19.56
C SER A 52 21.75 12.55 18.51
N LYS A 53 20.49 12.13 18.45
CA LYS A 53 19.46 12.66 17.53
C LYS A 53 18.27 13.19 18.32
N THR A 54 18.14 14.48 18.40
CA THR A 54 16.91 15.18 18.75
C THR A 54 16.06 15.40 17.50
N PRO A 55 14.74 15.35 17.56
CA PRO A 55 13.76 14.93 18.54
C PRO A 55 13.07 13.62 18.17
N ASN A 56 12.40 13.01 19.11
CA ASN A 56 11.62 11.79 19.00
C ASN A 56 10.53 11.87 17.94
N LYS A 57 10.84 11.53 16.71
CA LYS A 57 9.86 11.27 15.66
C LYS A 57 9.41 9.81 15.75
N ASN A 58 8.19 9.52 15.25
CA ASN A 58 7.70 8.14 15.20
C ASN A 58 8.69 7.20 14.45
N GLU A 59 9.32 7.69 13.38
CA GLU A 59 10.33 6.95 12.62
C GLU A 59 11.56 6.50 13.43
N ASP A 60 11.85 7.16 14.57
CA ASP A 60 12.94 6.77 15.44
C ASP A 60 12.61 5.54 16.30
N TRP A 61 11.34 5.20 16.45
CA TRP A 61 10.81 4.13 17.28
C TRP A 61 10.19 3.00 16.47
N TRP A 62 9.49 3.31 15.40
CA TRP A 62 8.74 2.35 14.60
C TRP A 62 9.33 2.28 13.17
N PRO A 63 9.33 1.11 12.50
CA PRO A 63 8.87 -0.21 12.99
C PRO A 63 9.95 -1.04 13.70
N ASN A 64 11.20 -0.56 13.82
CA ASN A 64 12.33 -1.41 14.12
C ASN A 64 12.82 -1.38 15.58
N GLN A 65 12.37 -0.41 16.36
CA GLN A 65 12.90 -0.19 17.72
C GLN A 65 11.86 -0.45 18.82
N LEU A 66 10.59 -0.43 18.49
CA LEU A 66 9.51 -0.65 19.43
C LEU A 66 8.68 -1.86 18.99
N ASP A 67 8.72 -2.92 19.79
CA ASP A 67 7.82 -4.07 19.62
C ASP A 67 6.44 -3.72 20.20
N LEU A 68 5.48 -3.48 19.32
CA LEU A 68 4.10 -3.18 19.68
C LEU A 68 3.21 -4.43 19.76
N SER A 69 3.75 -5.63 19.56
CA SER A 69 2.98 -6.87 19.56
C SER A 69 2.25 -7.11 20.89
N VAL A 70 2.83 -6.63 22.00
CA VAL A 70 2.20 -6.69 23.32
C VAL A 70 0.85 -5.94 23.38
N LEU A 71 0.67 -4.90 22.58
CA LEU A 71 -0.58 -4.14 22.51
C LEU A 71 -1.69 -4.86 21.73
N ARG A 72 -1.34 -5.95 21.04
CA ARG A 72 -2.22 -6.73 20.16
C ARG A 72 -2.65 -8.06 20.75
N GLN A 73 -2.38 -8.29 22.02
CA GLN A 73 -2.69 -9.57 22.70
C GLN A 73 -4.16 -9.71 23.11
N GLN A 74 -4.97 -8.68 22.88
CA GLN A 74 -6.35 -8.61 23.36
C GLN A 74 -7.31 -8.16 22.26
N SER A 75 -7.18 -8.76 21.06
CA SER A 75 -7.96 -8.36 19.88
C SER A 75 -9.48 -8.43 20.06
N GLU A 76 -9.98 -9.36 20.88
CA GLU A 76 -11.39 -9.41 21.23
C GLU A 76 -11.86 -8.17 22.00
N LEU A 77 -11.00 -7.60 22.85
CA LEU A 77 -11.29 -6.37 23.59
C LEU A 77 -11.12 -5.12 22.74
N SER A 78 -10.33 -5.17 21.68
CA SER A 78 -10.18 -4.07 20.72
C SER A 78 -11.38 -3.96 19.77
N ASN A 79 -12.20 -5.02 19.67
CA ASN A 79 -13.37 -5.05 18.80
C ASN A 79 -14.52 -4.20 19.37
N PRO A 80 -14.83 -3.03 18.78
CA PRO A 80 -15.88 -2.13 19.30
C PRO A 80 -17.29 -2.66 19.03
N MET A 81 -17.43 -3.73 18.23
CA MET A 81 -18.74 -4.25 17.82
C MET A 81 -19.34 -5.19 18.87
N GLY A 82 -18.54 -5.72 19.78
CA GLY A 82 -18.97 -6.68 20.79
C GLY A 82 -19.31 -8.07 20.24
N ALA A 83 -19.36 -9.05 21.15
CA ALA A 83 -19.51 -10.47 20.80
C ALA A 83 -20.86 -10.85 20.12
N GLY A 84 -21.89 -10.02 20.26
CA GLY A 84 -23.22 -10.26 19.66
C GLY A 84 -23.41 -9.67 18.27
N PHE A 85 -22.40 -9.02 17.71
CA PHE A 85 -22.53 -8.40 16.38
C PHE A 85 -22.45 -9.44 15.26
N ASP A 86 -23.47 -9.44 14.43
CA ASP A 86 -23.58 -10.27 13.22
C ASP A 86 -23.49 -9.38 11.98
N TYR A 87 -22.34 -9.41 11.32
CA TYR A 87 -22.09 -8.57 10.15
C TYR A 87 -22.97 -8.97 8.95
N ALA A 88 -23.22 -10.24 8.72
CA ALA A 88 -24.08 -10.70 7.63
C ALA A 88 -25.51 -10.15 7.77
N LYS A 89 -26.03 -10.17 9.01
CA LYS A 89 -27.34 -9.60 9.34
C LYS A 89 -27.32 -8.06 9.21
N ALA A 90 -26.25 -7.39 9.64
CA ALA A 90 -26.13 -5.94 9.50
C ALA A 90 -26.11 -5.53 8.02
N PHE A 91 -25.29 -6.22 7.20
CA PHE A 91 -25.20 -5.97 5.77
C PHE A 91 -26.54 -6.25 5.04
N SER A 92 -27.26 -7.32 5.38
CA SER A 92 -28.54 -7.63 4.75
C SER A 92 -29.62 -6.57 4.97
N SER A 93 -29.46 -5.70 5.97
CA SER A 93 -30.33 -4.55 6.23
C SER A 93 -29.96 -3.28 5.44
N LEU A 94 -28.90 -3.34 4.63
CA LEU A 94 -28.37 -2.19 3.90
C LEU A 94 -29.06 -2.07 2.52
N ASP A 95 -29.38 -0.84 2.11
CA ASP A 95 -29.76 -0.56 0.74
C ASP A 95 -28.51 -0.56 -0.15
N TYR A 96 -28.27 -1.70 -0.81
CA TYR A 96 -27.10 -1.91 -1.64
C TYR A 96 -27.05 -0.97 -2.86
N GLN A 97 -28.22 -0.65 -3.46
CA GLN A 97 -28.26 0.25 -4.62
C GLN A 97 -27.98 1.69 -4.22
N ALA A 98 -28.47 2.13 -3.07
CA ALA A 98 -28.16 3.44 -2.52
C ALA A 98 -26.65 3.55 -2.21
N LEU A 99 -26.03 2.51 -1.62
CA LEU A 99 -24.59 2.47 -1.37
C LEU A 99 -23.78 2.57 -2.68
N LYS A 100 -24.13 1.82 -3.71
CA LYS A 100 -23.48 1.93 -5.01
C LYS A 100 -23.61 3.33 -5.61
N SER A 101 -24.76 3.94 -5.52
CA SER A 101 -25.01 5.30 -6.02
C SER A 101 -24.17 6.33 -5.27
N ASP A 102 -24.05 6.21 -3.96
CA ASP A 102 -23.19 7.10 -3.16
C ASP A 102 -21.71 6.96 -3.55
N ILE A 103 -21.22 5.73 -3.78
CA ILE A 103 -19.86 5.50 -4.26
C ILE A 103 -19.67 6.14 -5.64
N GLN A 104 -20.61 5.95 -6.57
CA GLN A 104 -20.54 6.58 -7.90
C GLN A 104 -20.46 8.10 -7.83
N MET A 105 -21.20 8.74 -6.92
CA MET A 105 -21.11 10.19 -6.72
C MET A 105 -19.70 10.61 -6.28
N VAL A 106 -19.08 9.90 -5.34
CA VAL A 106 -17.72 10.21 -4.88
C VAL A 106 -16.70 10.11 -6.00
N LEU A 107 -16.87 9.18 -6.96
CA LEU A 107 -15.91 9.01 -8.06
C LEU A 107 -15.65 10.29 -8.86
N THR A 108 -16.68 11.12 -9.04
CA THR A 108 -16.63 12.31 -9.91
C THR A 108 -16.68 13.64 -9.14
N GLN A 109 -16.78 13.59 -7.80
CA GLN A 109 -16.75 14.78 -6.95
C GLN A 109 -15.34 15.11 -6.48
N SER A 110 -14.55 15.72 -7.38
CA SER A 110 -13.17 16.11 -7.06
C SER A 110 -13.12 17.04 -5.84
N GLN A 111 -12.20 16.77 -4.92
CA GLN A 111 -12.01 17.52 -3.69
C GLN A 111 -10.77 18.41 -3.77
N ASP A 112 -10.86 19.64 -3.31
CA ASP A 112 -9.73 20.59 -3.33
C ASP A 112 -8.53 20.09 -2.51
N TRP A 113 -8.78 19.34 -1.45
CA TRP A 113 -7.71 18.80 -0.60
C TRP A 113 -6.97 17.64 -1.26
N TRP A 114 -7.57 16.92 -2.22
CA TRP A 114 -6.98 15.87 -3.04
C TRP A 114 -7.68 15.81 -4.40
N PRO A 115 -7.27 16.64 -5.39
CA PRO A 115 -7.93 16.70 -6.68
C PRO A 115 -7.84 15.39 -7.47
N ALA A 116 -8.94 15.03 -8.14
CA ALA A 116 -9.04 13.82 -8.94
C ALA A 116 -8.33 13.97 -10.28
N ASP A 117 -7.52 12.98 -10.64
CA ASP A 117 -6.94 12.85 -11.98
C ASP A 117 -8.07 12.72 -13.01
N PHE A 118 -7.99 13.48 -14.08
CA PHE A 118 -9.03 13.48 -15.14
C PHE A 118 -10.46 13.69 -14.60
N GLY A 119 -10.59 14.30 -13.40
CA GLY A 119 -11.88 14.50 -12.72
C GLY A 119 -12.53 13.22 -12.17
N ASN A 120 -11.80 12.11 -12.04
CA ASN A 120 -12.36 10.82 -11.62
C ASN A 120 -11.43 10.06 -10.68
N TYR A 121 -11.93 9.69 -9.48
CA TYR A 121 -11.19 8.87 -8.50
C TYR A 121 -11.22 7.37 -8.78
N GLY A 122 -11.94 6.92 -9.80
CA GLY A 122 -12.09 5.49 -10.07
C GLY A 122 -10.76 4.74 -10.16
N PRO A 123 -9.75 5.21 -10.92
CA PRO A 123 -8.46 4.55 -10.97
C PRO A 123 -7.77 4.45 -9.59
N LEU A 124 -7.91 5.47 -8.74
CA LEU A 124 -7.40 5.45 -7.37
C LEU A 124 -8.13 4.39 -6.51
N PHE A 125 -9.44 4.22 -6.67
CA PHE A 125 -10.20 3.20 -5.93
C PHE A 125 -9.95 1.79 -6.45
N ILE A 126 -9.74 1.61 -7.75
CA ILE A 126 -9.30 0.33 -8.33
C ILE A 126 -7.94 -0.06 -7.76
N ARG A 127 -6.98 0.88 -7.74
CA ARG A 127 -5.67 0.65 -7.12
C ARG A 127 -5.79 0.29 -5.64
N MET A 128 -6.64 0.97 -4.87
CA MET A 128 -6.88 0.65 -3.46
C MET A 128 -7.42 -0.78 -3.28
N ALA A 129 -8.40 -1.19 -4.08
CA ALA A 129 -8.96 -2.53 -4.05
C ALA A 129 -7.93 -3.59 -4.43
N TRP A 130 -7.16 -3.36 -5.49
CA TRP A 130 -6.07 -4.24 -5.91
C TRP A 130 -5.00 -4.37 -4.83
N HIS A 131 -4.55 -3.27 -4.23
CA HIS A 131 -3.56 -3.28 -3.17
C HIS A 131 -4.06 -3.88 -1.85
N SER A 132 -5.37 -4.01 -1.67
CA SER A 132 -5.94 -4.81 -0.60
C SER A 132 -5.86 -6.31 -0.92
N ALA A 133 -6.12 -6.71 -2.16
CA ALA A 133 -6.15 -8.10 -2.61
C ALA A 133 -4.74 -8.67 -2.84
N GLY A 134 -3.83 -7.87 -3.41
CA GLY A 134 -2.49 -8.28 -3.85
C GLY A 134 -1.50 -8.59 -2.71
N THR A 135 -1.93 -8.54 -1.46
CA THR A 135 -1.16 -9.04 -0.31
C THR A 135 -1.31 -10.56 -0.12
N TYR A 136 -2.20 -11.21 -0.87
CA TYR A 136 -2.44 -12.65 -0.75
C TYR A 136 -1.21 -13.47 -1.14
N ARG A 137 -0.95 -14.57 -0.40
CA ARG A 137 0.16 -15.49 -0.59
C ARG A 137 -0.34 -16.93 -0.62
N THR A 138 -0.08 -17.62 -1.73
CA THR A 138 -0.46 -19.05 -1.85
C THR A 138 0.38 -19.96 -0.94
N GLY A 139 1.60 -19.56 -0.59
CA GLY A 139 2.51 -20.37 0.20
C GLY A 139 2.03 -20.67 1.62
N ASP A 140 1.25 -19.79 2.22
CA ASP A 140 0.68 -19.96 3.58
C ASP A 140 -0.80 -19.53 3.69
N GLY A 141 -1.42 -19.08 2.60
CA GLY A 141 -2.82 -18.66 2.57
C GLY A 141 -3.12 -17.33 3.27
N ARG A 142 -2.10 -16.54 3.59
CA ARG A 142 -2.25 -15.28 4.31
C ARG A 142 -2.43 -14.10 3.36
N GLY A 143 -2.84 -12.96 3.93
CA GLY A 143 -3.08 -11.72 3.19
C GLY A 143 -4.43 -11.69 2.50
N GLY A 144 -4.53 -10.82 1.48
CA GLY A 144 -5.77 -10.61 0.74
C GLY A 144 -6.69 -9.55 1.35
N SER A 145 -7.84 -9.36 0.73
CA SER A 145 -8.76 -8.26 1.05
C SER A 145 -9.77 -8.58 2.16
N CYS A 146 -9.62 -9.72 2.86
CA CYS A 146 -10.70 -10.28 3.69
C CYS A 146 -10.99 -9.52 5.00
N ALA A 147 -10.05 -8.72 5.49
CA ALA A 147 -10.11 -8.17 6.86
C ALA A 147 -9.88 -6.64 6.95
N GLY A 148 -9.72 -5.97 5.82
CA GLY A 148 -9.48 -4.52 5.80
C GLY A 148 -8.13 -4.09 6.38
N GLN A 149 -7.12 -4.94 6.33
CA GLN A 149 -5.79 -4.74 6.90
C GLN A 149 -5.04 -3.52 6.35
N GLN A 150 -5.36 -3.05 5.15
CA GLN A 150 -4.76 -1.86 4.55
C GLN A 150 -4.91 -0.59 5.40
N ARG A 151 -5.79 -0.59 6.41
CA ARG A 151 -5.96 0.52 7.37
C ARG A 151 -4.85 0.60 8.41
N PHE A 152 -4.09 -0.48 8.60
CA PHE A 152 -3.15 -0.66 9.70
C PHE A 152 -1.73 -0.88 9.21
N ALA A 153 -0.77 -0.62 10.12
CA ALA A 153 0.60 -1.02 9.92
C ALA A 153 0.71 -2.55 9.73
N PRO A 154 1.64 -3.02 8.88
CA PRO A 154 2.57 -2.24 8.07
C PRO A 154 1.98 -1.76 6.73
N LEU A 155 0.83 -2.30 6.29
CA LEU A 155 0.29 -2.11 4.95
C LEU A 155 -0.04 -0.65 4.62
N ASN A 156 -0.60 0.11 5.60
CA ASN A 156 -0.92 1.52 5.40
C ASN A 156 0.31 2.38 5.10
N SER A 157 1.50 1.89 5.43
CA SER A 157 2.78 2.61 5.33
C SER A 157 3.73 2.01 4.30
N TRP A 158 3.33 0.98 3.59
CA TRP A 158 4.14 0.47 2.49
C TRP A 158 4.32 1.53 1.39
N PRO A 159 5.53 1.68 0.81
CA PRO A 159 5.77 2.65 -0.27
C PRO A 159 4.80 2.50 -1.44
N ASP A 160 4.44 1.27 -1.79
CA ASP A 160 3.51 0.99 -2.88
C ASP A 160 2.05 1.38 -2.54
N ASN A 161 1.74 1.55 -1.26
CA ASN A 161 0.45 2.07 -0.78
C ASN A 161 0.44 3.60 -0.61
N ALA A 162 1.46 4.29 -1.12
CA ALA A 162 1.53 5.74 -1.06
C ALA A 162 0.24 6.38 -1.61
N ASN A 163 -0.29 7.33 -0.84
CA ASN A 163 -1.52 8.07 -1.13
C ASN A 163 -2.84 7.25 -1.12
N LEU A 164 -2.85 5.96 -0.74
CA LEU A 164 -4.09 5.21 -0.52
C LEU A 164 -4.79 5.58 0.79
N ASP A 165 -4.11 6.21 1.72
CA ASP A 165 -4.72 6.90 2.87
C ASP A 165 -5.76 7.95 2.42
N LYS A 166 -5.49 8.68 1.31
CA LYS A 166 -6.42 9.62 0.70
C LYS A 166 -7.63 8.91 0.09
N ALA A 167 -7.43 7.76 -0.57
CA ALA A 167 -8.53 6.95 -1.07
C ALA A 167 -9.50 6.52 0.04
N ARG A 168 -8.97 6.02 1.16
CA ARG A 168 -9.79 5.67 2.34
C ARG A 168 -10.49 6.89 2.93
N ARG A 169 -9.82 8.05 2.96
CA ARG A 169 -10.43 9.29 3.46
C ARG A 169 -11.56 9.79 2.56
N LEU A 170 -11.46 9.63 1.24
CA LEU A 170 -12.55 9.95 0.32
C LEU A 170 -13.79 9.09 0.55
N LEU A 171 -13.62 7.83 0.98
CA LEU A 171 -14.71 6.93 1.33
C LEU A 171 -15.28 7.15 2.75
N TRP A 172 -14.64 7.97 3.58
CA TRP A 172 -15.07 8.17 4.97
C TRP A 172 -16.51 8.66 5.12
N PRO A 173 -17.02 9.63 4.33
CA PRO A 173 -18.42 10.04 4.42
C PRO A 173 -19.41 8.88 4.16
N ILE A 174 -19.08 7.97 3.24
CA ILE A 174 -19.88 6.77 2.99
C ILE A 174 -19.83 5.84 4.21
N LYS A 175 -18.64 5.58 4.74
CA LYS A 175 -18.48 4.76 5.95
C LYS A 175 -19.25 5.33 7.14
N GLN A 176 -19.26 6.66 7.32
CA GLN A 176 -20.05 7.32 8.36
C GLN A 176 -21.55 7.13 8.14
N LYS A 177 -22.02 7.30 6.90
CA LYS A 177 -23.46 7.16 6.56
C LYS A 177 -24.01 5.77 6.83
N TYR A 178 -23.26 4.74 6.44
CA TYR A 178 -23.70 3.35 6.54
C TYR A 178 -23.24 2.64 7.83
N GLY A 179 -22.29 3.21 8.56
CA GLY A 179 -21.81 2.72 9.86
C GLY A 179 -21.35 1.26 9.83
N SER A 180 -21.88 0.47 10.75
CA SER A 180 -21.55 -0.95 10.90
C SER A 180 -22.18 -1.87 9.82
N LYS A 181 -23.10 -1.34 9.01
CA LYS A 181 -23.74 -2.11 7.94
C LYS A 181 -22.81 -2.44 6.77
N ILE A 182 -21.69 -1.73 6.64
CA ILE A 182 -20.63 -2.03 5.68
C ILE A 182 -19.27 -2.04 6.40
N SER A 183 -18.51 -3.13 6.28
CA SER A 183 -17.13 -3.18 6.74
C SER A 183 -16.22 -2.33 5.85
N TRP A 184 -15.06 -1.94 6.35
CA TRP A 184 -14.03 -1.33 5.51
C TRP A 184 -13.51 -2.30 4.45
N ALA A 185 -13.37 -3.59 4.81
CA ALA A 185 -12.95 -4.63 3.89
C ALA A 185 -13.88 -4.69 2.67
N ASP A 186 -15.20 -4.77 2.91
CA ASP A 186 -16.18 -4.79 1.83
C ASP A 186 -16.29 -3.46 1.09
N LEU A 187 -16.21 -2.34 1.79
CA LEU A 187 -16.29 -1.00 1.18
C LEU A 187 -15.14 -0.74 0.20
N MET A 188 -13.90 -1.11 0.56
CA MET A 188 -12.74 -0.91 -0.32
C MET A 188 -12.85 -1.77 -1.59
N VAL A 189 -13.29 -3.02 -1.48
CA VAL A 189 -13.49 -3.89 -2.64
C VAL A 189 -14.67 -3.41 -3.51
N LEU A 190 -15.78 -3.06 -2.88
CA LEU A 190 -16.97 -2.56 -3.58
C LEU A 190 -16.67 -1.25 -4.32
N ALA A 191 -15.87 -0.36 -3.73
CA ALA A 191 -15.48 0.89 -4.38
C ALA A 191 -14.68 0.64 -5.67
N GLY A 192 -13.79 -0.37 -5.68
CA GLY A 192 -13.10 -0.80 -6.89
C GLY A 192 -14.05 -1.37 -7.96
N ASN A 193 -15.02 -2.22 -7.56
CA ASN A 193 -16.02 -2.75 -8.48
C ASN A 193 -16.88 -1.65 -9.10
N VAL A 194 -17.40 -0.75 -8.27
CA VAL A 194 -18.24 0.38 -8.74
C VAL A 194 -17.44 1.29 -9.68
N ALA A 195 -16.16 1.51 -9.40
CA ALA A 195 -15.28 2.26 -10.26
C ALA A 195 -15.11 1.58 -11.63
N LEU A 196 -14.81 0.29 -11.66
CA LEU A 196 -14.72 -0.48 -12.91
C LEU A 196 -16.03 -0.44 -13.72
N GLU A 197 -17.15 -0.67 -13.06
CA GLU A 197 -18.48 -0.63 -13.70
C GLU A 197 -18.80 0.76 -14.27
N SER A 198 -18.47 1.83 -13.54
CA SER A 198 -18.68 3.21 -13.99
C SER A 198 -17.85 3.58 -15.22
N MET A 199 -16.75 2.89 -15.43
CA MET A 199 -15.84 3.05 -16.58
C MET A 199 -16.16 2.10 -17.75
N GLY A 200 -17.21 1.28 -17.63
CA GLY A 200 -17.70 0.41 -18.70
C GLY A 200 -17.23 -1.04 -18.62
N PHE A 201 -16.49 -1.44 -17.59
CA PHE A 201 -16.11 -2.84 -17.37
C PHE A 201 -17.26 -3.59 -16.69
N LYS A 202 -17.58 -4.80 -17.16
CA LYS A 202 -18.57 -5.67 -16.55
C LYS A 202 -17.90 -6.55 -15.51
N THR A 203 -18.10 -6.24 -14.22
CA THR A 203 -17.63 -7.11 -13.13
C THR A 203 -18.47 -8.39 -13.04
N PHE A 204 -17.91 -9.45 -12.45
CA PHE A 204 -18.69 -10.66 -12.13
C PHE A 204 -19.74 -10.43 -11.03
N GLY A 205 -19.67 -9.30 -10.35
CA GLY A 205 -20.53 -8.93 -9.24
C GLY A 205 -19.74 -8.71 -7.95
N PHE A 206 -20.49 -8.64 -6.84
CA PHE A 206 -19.93 -8.40 -5.51
C PHE A 206 -20.61 -9.29 -4.49
N SER A 207 -19.82 -9.92 -3.65
CA SER A 207 -20.28 -10.64 -2.48
C SER A 207 -19.72 -9.99 -1.22
N ALA A 208 -20.58 -9.61 -0.29
CA ALA A 208 -20.19 -9.12 1.03
C ALA A 208 -19.91 -10.28 1.99
N GLY A 209 -19.38 -9.97 3.15
CA GLY A 209 -19.11 -10.92 4.22
C GLY A 209 -17.73 -10.80 4.83
N ARG A 210 -16.90 -9.86 4.34
CA ARG A 210 -15.56 -9.59 4.89
C ARG A 210 -15.71 -8.78 6.17
N VAL A 211 -15.38 -9.41 7.29
CA VAL A 211 -15.44 -8.77 8.61
C VAL A 211 -14.17 -7.96 8.85
N ASP A 212 -14.33 -6.75 9.37
CA ASP A 212 -13.18 -5.92 9.75
C ASP A 212 -12.44 -6.49 10.94
N VAL A 213 -11.10 -6.47 10.87
CA VAL A 213 -10.25 -6.53 12.07
C VAL A 213 -10.08 -5.11 12.64
N TRP A 214 -9.73 -5.03 13.93
CA TRP A 214 -9.67 -3.77 14.66
C TRP A 214 -8.27 -3.43 15.16
N GLU A 215 -7.31 -4.26 14.80
CA GLU A 215 -5.89 -4.07 15.07
C GLU A 215 -5.06 -4.75 13.97
N PRO A 216 -3.78 -4.39 13.82
CA PRO A 216 -2.88 -5.07 12.89
C PRO A 216 -2.71 -6.55 13.24
N GLU A 217 -2.72 -7.41 12.25
CA GLU A 217 -2.52 -8.86 12.42
C GLU A 217 -1.13 -9.29 11.92
N ASN A 218 -0.55 -10.30 12.58
CA ASN A 218 0.77 -10.79 12.23
C ASN A 218 0.85 -11.43 10.84
N HIS A 219 -0.29 -11.87 10.29
CA HIS A 219 -0.28 -12.53 8.99
C HIS A 219 0.06 -11.60 7.81
N VAL A 220 0.00 -10.28 8.00
CA VAL A 220 0.48 -9.29 7.00
C VAL A 220 1.85 -8.74 7.34
N TYR A 221 2.49 -9.21 8.42
CA TYR A 221 3.85 -8.82 8.77
C TYR A 221 4.86 -9.68 8.01
N TRP A 222 5.76 -9.05 7.27
CA TRP A 222 6.74 -9.69 6.40
C TRP A 222 8.18 -9.43 6.83
N GLY A 223 8.40 -9.00 8.06
CA GLY A 223 9.70 -8.67 8.62
C GLY A 223 9.93 -7.17 8.78
N ALA A 224 11.13 -6.77 9.18
CA ALA A 224 11.49 -5.39 9.40
C ALA A 224 11.58 -4.64 8.07
N GLU A 225 10.72 -3.63 7.85
CA GLU A 225 10.59 -2.92 6.58
C GLU A 225 11.90 -2.33 6.07
N LYS A 226 12.72 -1.73 6.94
CA LYS A 226 14.02 -1.16 6.55
C LYS A 226 15.02 -2.17 5.99
N LYS A 227 14.84 -3.46 6.28
CA LYS A 227 15.70 -4.54 5.76
C LYS A 227 15.30 -5.05 4.38
N TRP A 228 14.12 -4.66 3.90
CA TRP A 228 13.48 -5.26 2.75
C TRP A 228 13.23 -4.26 1.63
N LEU A 229 13.68 -3.02 1.79
CA LEU A 229 13.56 -2.00 0.76
C LEU A 229 14.43 -2.36 -0.46
N ASP A 230 13.97 -1.93 -1.62
CA ASP A 230 14.57 -2.25 -2.92
C ASP A 230 14.66 -3.77 -3.14
N ASP A 231 15.66 -4.23 -3.86
CA ASP A 231 15.86 -5.64 -4.17
C ASP A 231 16.58 -6.44 -3.08
N GLN A 232 16.68 -5.91 -1.86
CA GLN A 232 17.39 -6.56 -0.73
C GLN A 232 16.79 -7.88 -0.26
N ARG A 233 15.54 -8.18 -0.64
CA ARG A 233 14.85 -9.46 -0.35
C ARG A 233 15.39 -10.64 -1.15
N TYR A 234 16.00 -10.37 -2.28
CA TYR A 234 16.55 -11.43 -3.10
C TYR A 234 17.85 -11.96 -2.53
N LYS A 235 17.96 -13.28 -2.47
CA LYS A 235 19.19 -14.00 -2.27
C LYS A 235 19.94 -14.13 -3.63
N GLU A 236 21.13 -14.72 -3.58
CA GLU A 236 21.90 -15.03 -4.78
C GLU A 236 21.03 -15.73 -5.84
N GLY A 237 21.17 -15.32 -7.11
CA GLY A 237 20.35 -15.83 -8.20
C GLY A 237 18.89 -15.35 -8.21
N ARG A 238 18.58 -14.27 -7.51
CA ARG A 238 17.23 -13.69 -7.36
C ARG A 238 16.20 -14.70 -6.83
N GLN A 239 16.59 -15.45 -5.81
CA GLN A 239 15.66 -16.33 -5.09
C GLN A 239 14.93 -15.57 -4.01
N LEU A 240 13.60 -15.65 -4.02
CA LEU A 240 12.74 -15.06 -3.02
C LEU A 240 12.40 -16.08 -1.93
N GLU A 241 12.46 -15.66 -0.67
CA GLU A 241 12.13 -16.49 0.48
C GLU A 241 10.65 -16.92 0.48
N ASN A 242 10.38 -18.17 0.83
CA ASN A 242 9.02 -18.65 1.10
C ASN A 242 8.60 -18.27 2.54
N PRO A 243 7.33 -17.90 2.79
CA PRO A 243 6.17 -17.90 1.87
C PRO A 243 5.90 -16.53 1.22
N LEU A 244 6.86 -15.63 1.17
CA LEU A 244 6.66 -14.25 0.73
C LEU A 244 6.16 -14.19 -0.72
N ALA A 245 5.21 -13.29 -1.00
CA ALA A 245 4.65 -13.10 -2.33
C ALA A 245 5.34 -11.94 -3.06
N ALA A 246 5.37 -10.74 -2.49
CA ALA A 246 6.01 -9.60 -3.14
C ALA A 246 7.53 -9.79 -3.20
N VAL A 247 8.11 -9.49 -4.34
CA VAL A 247 9.55 -9.58 -4.57
C VAL A 247 10.31 -8.46 -3.85
N GLN A 248 9.64 -7.38 -3.54
CA GLN A 248 10.19 -6.24 -2.84
C GLN A 248 9.28 -5.83 -1.70
N MET A 249 9.85 -5.60 -0.52
CA MET A 249 9.07 -5.16 0.64
C MET A 249 8.36 -3.84 0.33
N GLY A 250 7.10 -3.79 0.68
CA GLY A 250 6.28 -2.64 0.42
C GLY A 250 5.84 -2.46 -1.02
N LEU A 251 6.18 -3.39 -1.92
CA LEU A 251 5.63 -3.48 -3.26
C LEU A 251 4.69 -4.69 -3.37
N ILE A 252 3.47 -4.43 -3.81
CA ILE A 252 2.46 -5.47 -4.05
C ILE A 252 2.85 -6.31 -5.27
N TYR A 253 3.60 -5.73 -6.20
CA TYR A 253 4.07 -6.39 -7.41
C TYR A 253 5.59 -6.29 -7.55
N VAL A 254 6.13 -5.64 -8.55
CA VAL A 254 7.56 -5.60 -8.84
C VAL A 254 8.05 -4.17 -9.09
N ASN A 255 9.37 -3.97 -9.10
CA ASN A 255 9.94 -2.67 -9.47
C ASN A 255 9.56 -2.31 -10.92
N PRO A 256 8.78 -1.24 -11.14
CA PRO A 256 8.32 -0.85 -12.48
C PRO A 256 9.45 -0.36 -13.40
N GLU A 257 10.60 -0.01 -12.83
CA GLU A 257 11.80 0.35 -13.59
C GLU A 257 12.62 -0.88 -14.04
N GLY A 258 12.21 -2.08 -13.62
CA GLY A 258 12.91 -3.34 -13.83
C GLY A 258 13.75 -3.78 -12.63
N PRO A 259 14.26 -5.02 -12.62
CA PRO A 259 15.05 -5.59 -11.53
C PRO A 259 16.27 -4.73 -11.18
N ASN A 260 16.39 -4.32 -9.92
CA ASN A 260 17.44 -3.39 -9.45
C ASN A 260 17.49 -2.06 -10.23
N GLY A 261 16.34 -1.61 -10.78
CA GLY A 261 16.29 -0.43 -11.63
C GLY A 261 16.93 -0.63 -13.02
N ASN A 262 17.18 -1.88 -13.43
CA ASN A 262 17.65 -2.20 -14.78
C ASN A 262 16.44 -2.23 -15.73
N PRO A 263 16.36 -1.33 -16.73
CA PRO A 263 15.20 -1.22 -17.61
C PRO A 263 15.16 -2.27 -18.71
N ASP A 264 15.29 -3.53 -18.33
CA ASP A 264 15.21 -4.70 -19.21
C ASP A 264 13.84 -5.39 -19.06
N PRO A 265 12.96 -5.32 -20.09
CA PRO A 265 11.63 -5.92 -20.02
C PRO A 265 11.63 -7.44 -19.87
N VAL A 266 12.62 -8.15 -20.43
CA VAL A 266 12.70 -9.61 -20.36
C VAL A 266 13.13 -10.05 -18.95
N LEU A 267 14.04 -9.33 -18.33
CA LEU A 267 14.41 -9.58 -16.95
C LEU A 267 13.27 -9.25 -15.99
N ALA A 268 12.54 -8.14 -16.23
CA ALA A 268 11.38 -7.76 -15.41
C ALA A 268 10.26 -8.82 -15.48
N ALA A 269 10.07 -9.49 -16.60
CA ALA A 269 9.08 -10.56 -16.75
C ALA A 269 9.29 -11.73 -15.78
N LYS A 270 10.53 -12.00 -15.38
CA LYS A 270 10.84 -13.06 -14.41
C LYS A 270 10.31 -12.70 -13.02
N ASP A 271 10.56 -11.47 -12.58
CA ASP A 271 10.08 -10.96 -11.30
C ASP A 271 8.55 -10.89 -11.27
N ILE A 272 7.93 -10.44 -12.37
CA ILE A 272 6.48 -10.42 -12.53
C ILE A 272 5.92 -11.83 -12.35
N ARG A 273 6.42 -12.81 -13.08
CA ARG A 273 5.95 -14.21 -13.03
C ARG A 273 6.10 -14.82 -11.64
N GLU A 274 7.23 -14.57 -10.98
CA GLU A 274 7.47 -15.03 -9.61
C GLU A 274 6.48 -14.41 -8.64
N THR A 275 6.31 -13.09 -8.67
CA THR A 275 5.44 -12.37 -7.74
C THR A 275 3.96 -12.73 -7.94
N PHE A 276 3.47 -12.67 -9.17
CA PHE A 276 2.06 -12.96 -9.45
C PHE A 276 1.74 -14.45 -9.30
N GLY A 277 2.67 -15.35 -9.63
CA GLY A 277 2.54 -16.78 -9.35
C GLY A 277 2.38 -17.08 -7.86
N ARG A 278 3.09 -16.37 -6.99
CA ARG A 278 2.93 -16.46 -5.53
C ARG A 278 1.63 -15.90 -5.01
N MET A 279 0.98 -15.04 -5.76
CA MET A 279 -0.40 -14.57 -5.52
C MET A 279 -1.46 -15.55 -6.05
N GLY A 280 -1.05 -16.62 -6.75
CA GLY A 280 -1.94 -17.62 -7.34
C GLY A 280 -2.37 -17.34 -8.76
N MET A 281 -1.68 -16.45 -9.47
CA MET A 281 -2.02 -16.07 -10.84
C MET A 281 -1.11 -16.78 -11.86
N ASN A 282 -1.70 -17.27 -12.95
CA ASN A 282 -0.97 -17.76 -14.11
C ASN A 282 -0.59 -16.59 -15.06
N ASP A 283 0.14 -16.91 -16.15
CA ASP A 283 0.60 -15.91 -17.10
C ASP A 283 -0.56 -15.18 -17.81
N GLU A 284 -1.64 -15.87 -18.11
CA GLU A 284 -2.82 -15.26 -18.76
C GLU A 284 -3.54 -14.27 -17.83
N GLU A 285 -3.77 -14.67 -16.60
CA GLU A 285 -4.37 -13.82 -15.56
C GLU A 285 -3.48 -12.62 -15.25
N THR A 286 -2.17 -12.82 -15.22
CA THR A 286 -1.17 -11.75 -15.01
C THR A 286 -1.21 -10.71 -16.12
N VAL A 287 -1.19 -11.13 -17.39
CA VAL A 287 -1.29 -10.22 -18.53
C VAL A 287 -2.62 -9.47 -18.52
N ALA A 288 -3.74 -10.17 -18.26
CA ALA A 288 -5.06 -9.56 -18.19
C ALA A 288 -5.15 -8.51 -17.08
N LEU A 289 -4.60 -8.82 -15.89
CA LEU A 289 -4.61 -7.90 -14.75
C LEU A 289 -3.79 -6.64 -15.03
N ILE A 290 -2.53 -6.79 -15.51
CA ILE A 290 -1.64 -5.65 -15.77
C ILE A 290 -2.23 -4.76 -16.86
N ALA A 291 -2.57 -5.31 -18.00
CA ALA A 291 -3.10 -4.53 -19.12
C ALA A 291 -4.46 -3.92 -18.80
N GLY A 292 -5.32 -4.68 -18.09
CA GLY A 292 -6.61 -4.20 -17.64
C GLY A 292 -6.50 -3.03 -16.64
N GLY A 293 -5.63 -3.17 -15.63
CA GLY A 293 -5.37 -2.12 -14.65
C GLY A 293 -4.76 -0.87 -15.30
N HIS A 294 -3.74 -1.07 -16.16
CA HIS A 294 -3.03 0.02 -16.80
C HIS A 294 -3.78 0.66 -17.99
N THR A 295 -4.95 0.15 -18.37
CA THR A 295 -5.85 0.90 -19.28
C THR A 295 -6.42 2.15 -18.61
N LEU A 296 -6.37 2.24 -17.28
CA LEU A 296 -7.00 3.28 -16.46
C LEU A 296 -5.97 4.11 -15.68
N GLY A 297 -6.26 5.40 -15.52
CA GLY A 297 -5.52 6.29 -14.63
C GLY A 297 -4.12 6.69 -15.11
N LYS A 298 -3.31 7.05 -14.13
CA LYS A 298 -1.91 7.47 -14.31
C LYS A 298 -1.07 7.18 -13.07
N THR A 299 0.25 7.21 -13.23
CA THR A 299 1.23 7.33 -12.14
C THR A 299 1.59 8.79 -11.88
N HIS A 300 2.25 9.07 -10.72
CA HIS A 300 2.62 10.42 -10.30
C HIS A 300 4.09 10.52 -9.97
N GLY A 301 4.78 11.36 -10.68
CA GLY A 301 6.21 11.64 -10.54
C GLY A 301 6.53 13.08 -10.90
N ALA A 302 5.71 14.05 -10.43
CA ALA A 302 5.83 15.46 -10.77
C ALA A 302 7.13 16.13 -10.34
N GLY A 303 7.84 15.56 -9.37
CA GLY A 303 9.10 16.08 -8.86
C GLY A 303 9.89 15.06 -8.05
N PRO A 304 11.10 15.43 -7.56
CA PRO A 304 11.98 14.53 -6.82
C PRO A 304 11.37 13.97 -5.54
N ALA A 305 11.61 12.69 -5.26
CA ALA A 305 11.10 11.97 -4.09
C ALA A 305 11.49 12.61 -2.74
N LYS A 306 12.60 13.36 -2.67
CA LYS A 306 13.01 14.08 -1.46
C LYS A 306 11.98 15.08 -0.91
N HIS A 307 11.00 15.46 -1.73
CA HIS A 307 9.91 16.34 -1.34
C HIS A 307 8.76 15.59 -0.66
N VAL A 308 8.76 14.27 -0.69
CA VAL A 308 7.72 13.44 -0.07
C VAL A 308 8.06 13.21 1.40
N GLY A 309 7.14 13.56 2.29
CA GLY A 309 7.26 13.33 3.71
C GLY A 309 7.09 11.86 4.08
N PRO A 310 7.20 11.54 5.38
CA PRO A 310 7.13 10.16 5.86
C PRO A 310 5.75 9.52 5.61
N GLU A 311 5.74 8.22 5.66
CA GLU A 311 4.54 7.37 5.63
C GLU A 311 3.61 7.64 6.83
N PRO A 312 2.35 7.17 6.82
CA PRO A 312 1.38 7.46 7.89
C PRO A 312 1.84 7.12 9.30
N GLU A 313 2.58 6.00 9.48
CA GLU A 313 3.04 5.58 10.82
C GLU A 313 4.17 6.46 11.36
N ALA A 314 5.02 6.98 10.49
CA ALA A 314 6.11 7.87 10.87
C ALA A 314 5.73 9.36 10.80
N ALA A 315 4.58 9.69 10.24
CA ALA A 315 4.09 11.05 10.12
C ALA A 315 3.70 11.63 11.50
N GLY A 316 3.90 12.93 11.70
CA GLY A 316 3.52 13.61 12.91
C GLY A 316 1.99 13.64 13.12
N ILE A 317 1.57 13.73 14.40
CA ILE A 317 0.15 13.72 14.77
C ILE A 317 -0.66 14.86 14.13
N GLU A 318 0.00 15.95 13.79
CA GLU A 318 -0.60 17.09 13.08
C GLU A 318 -1.09 16.74 11.68
N GLN A 319 -0.62 15.64 11.10
CA GLN A 319 -1.08 15.12 9.81
C GLN A 319 -2.34 14.25 9.92
N GLN A 320 -2.81 13.99 11.13
CA GLN A 320 -4.10 13.32 11.42
C GLN A 320 -4.25 11.94 10.75
N GLY A 321 -3.17 11.16 10.70
CA GLY A 321 -3.12 9.83 10.10
C GLY A 321 -2.88 9.81 8.59
N PHE A 322 -2.64 10.97 7.98
CA PHE A 322 -2.12 11.03 6.62
C PHE A 322 -0.60 10.92 6.62
N GLY A 323 -0.07 10.27 5.59
CA GLY A 323 1.34 10.26 5.29
C GLY A 323 1.66 10.89 3.94
N TRP A 324 2.93 10.80 3.55
CA TRP A 324 3.45 11.22 2.25
C TRP A 324 3.11 12.66 1.84
N LYS A 325 3.02 13.54 2.82
CA LYS A 325 2.80 14.97 2.57
C LYS A 325 3.97 15.52 1.76
N SER A 326 3.68 15.96 0.55
CA SER A 326 4.69 16.56 -0.32
C SER A 326 4.75 18.08 -0.16
N ASP A 327 5.95 18.63 -0.11
CA ASP A 327 6.21 20.07 -0.15
C ASP A 327 6.56 20.55 -1.57
N TYR A 328 6.47 19.68 -2.58
CA TYR A 328 6.67 20.03 -3.96
C TYR A 328 5.48 20.84 -4.50
N LYS A 329 5.66 22.15 -4.64
CA LYS A 329 4.60 23.07 -5.09
C LYS A 329 3.31 22.92 -4.27
N SER A 330 2.21 22.47 -4.91
CA SER A 330 0.95 22.23 -4.19
C SER A 330 0.91 20.90 -3.41
N GLY A 331 1.83 19.97 -3.67
CA GLY A 331 1.90 18.64 -3.07
C GLY A 331 0.76 17.69 -3.48
N LYS A 332 -0.11 18.09 -4.40
CA LYS A 332 -1.32 17.34 -4.78
C LYS A 332 -1.68 17.61 -6.25
N GLY A 333 -2.63 16.87 -6.79
CA GLY A 333 -3.07 17.00 -8.17
C GLY A 333 -1.90 16.89 -9.14
N LYS A 334 -1.72 17.87 -10.02
CA LYS A 334 -0.62 17.90 -11.01
C LYS A 334 0.79 17.92 -10.41
N ASP A 335 0.90 18.25 -9.13
CA ASP A 335 2.17 18.30 -8.41
C ASP A 335 2.34 17.09 -7.46
N ALA A 336 1.48 16.07 -7.58
CA ALA A 336 1.57 14.86 -6.75
C ALA A 336 2.79 14.02 -7.11
N ILE A 337 3.36 13.39 -6.07
CA ILE A 337 4.44 12.40 -6.20
C ILE A 337 3.98 11.14 -5.48
N THR A 338 4.02 9.99 -6.17
CA THR A 338 3.68 8.69 -5.59
C THR A 338 4.80 7.70 -5.88
N SER A 339 4.82 7.10 -7.08
CA SER A 339 5.86 6.15 -7.50
C SER A 339 7.13 6.80 -8.07
N GLY A 340 7.07 8.09 -8.36
CA GLY A 340 8.12 8.78 -9.11
C GLY A 340 8.02 8.64 -10.64
N LEU A 341 7.20 7.72 -11.13
CA LEU A 341 6.90 7.57 -12.55
C LEU A 341 5.80 8.57 -12.97
N GLU A 342 5.85 9.06 -14.19
CA GLU A 342 4.86 9.99 -14.75
C GLU A 342 4.34 9.41 -16.05
N VAL A 343 3.44 8.42 -15.94
CA VAL A 343 2.91 7.63 -17.05
C VAL A 343 1.39 7.70 -17.08
N THR A 344 0.85 7.93 -18.26
CA THR A 344 -0.56 7.72 -18.60
C THR A 344 -0.59 6.83 -19.83
N TRP A 345 -1.20 5.67 -19.71
CA TRP A 345 -1.07 4.60 -20.72
C TRP A 345 -1.99 4.74 -21.91
N THR A 346 -3.18 5.37 -21.74
CA THR A 346 -4.21 5.36 -22.77
C THR A 346 -4.81 6.74 -23.02
N PRO A 347 -5.40 6.98 -24.21
CA PRO A 347 -6.09 8.23 -24.49
C PRO A 347 -7.41 8.40 -23.71
N THR A 348 -7.91 7.31 -23.08
CA THR A 348 -9.17 7.26 -22.33
C THR A 348 -8.97 6.72 -20.92
N PRO A 349 -8.20 7.41 -20.05
CA PRO A 349 -7.76 6.89 -18.76
C PRO A 349 -8.89 6.70 -17.72
N THR A 350 -10.11 7.11 -18.04
CA THR A 350 -11.30 6.93 -17.23
C THR A 350 -12.38 6.08 -17.92
N MET A 351 -12.01 5.35 -18.97
CA MET A 351 -12.91 4.45 -19.71
C MET A 351 -12.21 3.12 -19.96
N TRP A 352 -12.90 2.02 -19.71
CA TRP A 352 -12.42 0.70 -20.09
C TRP A 352 -12.27 0.60 -21.61
N SER A 353 -11.10 0.22 -22.07
CA SER A 353 -10.80 0.16 -23.49
C SER A 353 -9.66 -0.80 -23.79
N HIS A 354 -9.49 -1.13 -25.06
CA HIS A 354 -8.41 -1.97 -25.59
C HIS A 354 -7.15 -1.18 -25.98
N ALA A 355 -7.14 0.12 -25.67
CA ALA A 355 -6.10 1.04 -26.13
C ALA A 355 -4.71 0.70 -25.59
N PHE A 356 -4.60 0.09 -24.40
CA PHE A 356 -3.31 -0.30 -23.84
C PHE A 356 -2.55 -1.24 -24.78
N PHE A 357 -3.15 -2.35 -25.21
CA PHE A 357 -2.50 -3.29 -26.11
C PHE A 357 -2.20 -2.68 -27.49
N LYS A 358 -3.11 -1.87 -28.00
CA LYS A 358 -2.87 -1.18 -29.27
C LYS A 358 -1.61 -0.31 -29.18
N LEU A 359 -1.51 0.53 -28.16
CA LEU A 359 -0.36 1.43 -27.99
C LEU A 359 0.93 0.67 -27.71
N LEU A 360 0.86 -0.41 -26.91
CA LEU A 360 2.01 -1.26 -26.60
C LEU A 360 2.67 -1.81 -27.88
N TYR A 361 1.88 -2.19 -28.87
CA TYR A 361 2.38 -2.83 -30.11
C TYR A 361 2.60 -1.87 -31.27
N ASP A 362 1.81 -0.81 -31.36
CA ASP A 362 1.86 0.13 -32.53
C ASP A 362 3.02 1.15 -32.42
N ASN A 363 3.70 1.22 -31.27
CA ASN A 363 4.80 2.16 -31.06
C ASN A 363 6.16 1.47 -30.91
N GLU A 364 7.21 2.20 -31.28
CA GLU A 364 8.57 1.97 -30.82
C GLU A 364 8.82 2.82 -29.55
N TRP A 365 9.57 2.27 -28.61
CA TRP A 365 9.74 2.86 -27.29
C TRP A 365 11.18 3.31 -27.08
N VAL A 366 11.35 4.50 -26.49
CA VAL A 366 12.65 5.01 -26.06
C VAL A 366 12.63 5.28 -24.57
N LEU A 367 13.73 4.92 -23.90
CA LEU A 367 13.90 5.11 -22.47
C LEU A 367 14.13 6.61 -22.18
N VAL A 368 13.38 7.11 -21.20
CA VAL A 368 13.50 8.49 -20.70
C VAL A 368 13.42 8.52 -19.19
N LYS A 369 13.69 9.67 -18.59
CA LYS A 369 13.44 9.90 -17.17
C LYS A 369 12.21 10.76 -16.95
N SER A 370 11.42 10.41 -15.93
CA SER A 370 10.33 11.23 -15.41
C SER A 370 10.86 12.53 -14.79
N PRO A 371 10.01 13.51 -14.47
CA PRO A 371 10.43 14.70 -13.70
C PRO A 371 11.00 14.35 -12.31
N ALA A 372 10.60 13.23 -11.74
CA ALA A 372 11.16 12.69 -10.47
C ALA A 372 12.51 12.00 -10.66
N GLY A 373 12.91 11.67 -11.88
CA GLY A 373 14.15 10.98 -12.22
C GLY A 373 14.00 9.47 -12.42
N ALA A 374 12.79 8.90 -12.26
CA ALA A 374 12.52 7.48 -12.49
C ALA A 374 12.54 7.15 -13.99
N GLN A 375 12.94 5.92 -14.32
CA GLN A 375 13.04 5.44 -15.71
C GLN A 375 11.68 5.00 -16.22
N GLN A 376 11.29 5.51 -17.37
CA GLN A 376 10.05 5.16 -18.07
C GLN A 376 10.26 5.20 -19.58
N TRP A 377 9.30 4.74 -20.35
CA TRP A 377 9.39 4.69 -21.80
C TRP A 377 8.37 5.63 -22.41
N VAL A 378 8.76 6.27 -23.51
CA VAL A 378 7.90 7.14 -24.32
C VAL A 378 7.92 6.66 -25.76
N ALA A 379 6.81 6.83 -26.46
CA ALA A 379 6.75 6.54 -27.90
C ALA A 379 7.79 7.38 -28.64
N LYS A 380 8.63 6.73 -29.46
CA LYS A 380 9.73 7.36 -30.20
C LYS A 380 9.26 8.44 -31.18
N GLN A 381 8.06 8.22 -31.72
CA GLN A 381 7.41 9.11 -32.69
C GLN A 381 5.88 8.89 -32.61
N GLY A 382 5.13 9.78 -33.21
CA GLY A 382 3.67 9.69 -33.28
C GLY A 382 2.99 10.96 -32.77
N ASP A 383 1.67 10.88 -32.64
CA ASP A 383 0.86 11.99 -32.19
C ASP A 383 0.76 12.04 -30.66
N SER A 384 0.71 13.26 -30.11
CA SER A 384 0.42 13.50 -28.72
C SER A 384 -1.08 13.30 -28.47
N ILE A 385 -1.48 12.07 -28.16
CA ILE A 385 -2.89 11.68 -27.99
C ILE A 385 -3.30 11.48 -26.53
N ILE A 386 -2.34 11.36 -25.63
CA ILE A 386 -2.61 11.11 -24.20
C ILE A 386 -3.02 12.40 -23.51
N PRO A 387 -4.18 12.45 -22.84
CA PRO A 387 -4.64 13.67 -22.17
C PRO A 387 -3.77 14.00 -20.95
N ASP A 388 -3.63 15.30 -20.67
CA ASP A 388 -3.15 15.74 -19.36
C ASP A 388 -4.27 15.62 -18.32
N ALA A 389 -3.92 15.23 -17.09
CA ALA A 389 -4.91 14.96 -16.05
C ALA A 389 -5.61 16.23 -15.53
N PHE A 390 -4.97 17.40 -15.67
CA PHE A 390 -5.43 18.67 -15.07
C PHE A 390 -5.54 19.83 -16.06
N ASP A 391 -5.06 19.63 -17.28
CA ASP A 391 -5.12 20.64 -18.35
C ASP A 391 -5.74 20.04 -19.62
N PRO A 392 -7.04 20.26 -19.89
CA PRO A 392 -7.74 19.65 -21.02
C PRO A 392 -7.20 20.08 -22.39
N THR A 393 -6.38 21.12 -22.44
CA THR A 393 -5.77 21.60 -23.68
C THR A 393 -4.47 20.88 -24.03
N LYS A 394 -3.86 20.19 -23.09
CA LYS A 394 -2.57 19.51 -23.28
C LYS A 394 -2.75 18.04 -23.63
N ARG A 395 -1.82 17.57 -24.45
CA ARG A 395 -1.69 16.16 -24.82
C ARG A 395 -0.21 15.77 -24.76
N HIS A 396 0.02 14.50 -24.47
CA HIS A 396 1.35 13.90 -24.35
C HIS A 396 1.51 12.72 -25.31
N LEU A 397 2.74 12.34 -25.60
CA LEU A 397 3.03 11.09 -26.29
C LEU A 397 2.64 9.91 -25.39
N PRO A 398 2.32 8.73 -25.98
CA PRO A 398 2.14 7.50 -25.22
C PRO A 398 3.36 7.13 -24.37
N THR A 399 3.10 6.65 -23.17
CA THR A 399 4.12 6.25 -22.19
C THR A 399 3.87 4.84 -21.67
N MET A 400 4.95 4.12 -21.30
CA MET A 400 4.90 2.76 -20.71
C MET A 400 5.95 2.63 -19.61
N LEU A 401 5.76 1.62 -18.75
CA LEU A 401 6.74 1.16 -17.78
C LEU A 401 7.63 0.07 -18.39
N THR A 402 8.77 -0.22 -17.80
CA THR A 402 9.58 -1.39 -18.18
C THR A 402 8.77 -2.68 -18.02
N THR A 403 7.98 -2.77 -16.97
CA THR A 403 7.10 -3.92 -16.69
C THR A 403 5.94 -4.04 -17.70
N ASP A 404 5.47 -2.95 -18.30
CA ASP A 404 4.50 -3.03 -19.40
C ASP A 404 5.12 -3.62 -20.67
N LEU A 405 6.35 -3.22 -20.96
CA LEU A 405 7.07 -3.75 -22.12
C LEU A 405 7.36 -5.26 -21.98
N SER A 406 7.39 -5.79 -20.76
CA SER A 406 7.48 -7.23 -20.51
C SER A 406 6.35 -8.00 -21.19
N LEU A 407 5.14 -7.41 -21.24
CA LEU A 407 3.97 -8.03 -21.87
C LEU A 407 4.12 -8.19 -23.41
N ARG A 408 5.07 -7.44 -24.01
CA ARG A 408 5.37 -7.55 -25.44
C ARG A 408 6.63 -8.37 -25.71
N PHE A 409 7.66 -8.21 -24.88
CA PHE A 409 9.01 -8.73 -25.19
C PHE A 409 9.33 -10.06 -24.51
N ASP A 410 8.65 -10.45 -23.43
CA ASP A 410 8.74 -11.82 -22.92
C ASP A 410 8.03 -12.77 -23.90
N PRO A 411 8.64 -13.92 -24.28
CA PRO A 411 8.07 -14.80 -25.29
C PRO A 411 6.69 -15.36 -24.96
N GLU A 412 6.40 -15.66 -23.69
CA GLU A 412 5.11 -16.22 -23.28
C GLU A 412 4.06 -15.11 -23.08
N TYR A 413 4.41 -14.05 -22.35
CA TYR A 413 3.51 -12.90 -22.23
C TYR A 413 3.18 -12.26 -23.57
N GLY A 414 4.15 -12.19 -24.50
CA GLY A 414 3.95 -11.64 -25.83
C GLY A 414 2.95 -12.42 -26.67
N LYS A 415 2.89 -13.75 -26.56
CA LYS A 415 1.85 -14.57 -27.21
C LYS A 415 0.46 -14.26 -26.66
N ILE A 416 0.34 -14.18 -25.34
CA ILE A 416 -0.92 -13.90 -24.63
C ILE A 416 -1.41 -12.51 -24.95
N SER A 417 -0.56 -11.49 -24.76
CA SER A 417 -0.93 -10.10 -24.97
C SER A 417 -1.27 -9.78 -26.44
N LYS A 418 -0.59 -10.46 -27.38
CA LYS A 418 -0.93 -10.36 -28.81
C LYS A 418 -2.31 -10.96 -29.09
N ARG A 419 -2.62 -12.13 -28.51
CA ARG A 419 -3.95 -12.73 -28.63
C ARG A 419 -5.03 -11.78 -28.08
N PHE A 420 -4.82 -11.22 -26.89
CA PHE A 420 -5.76 -10.25 -26.31
C PHE A 420 -5.89 -8.97 -27.14
N LYS A 421 -4.80 -8.53 -27.80
CA LYS A 421 -4.85 -7.39 -28.72
C LYS A 421 -5.73 -7.70 -29.96
N ASP A 422 -5.60 -8.91 -30.51
CA ASP A 422 -6.22 -9.29 -31.77
C ASP A 422 -7.68 -9.74 -31.58
N ASP A 423 -8.05 -10.22 -30.38
CA ASP A 423 -9.40 -10.68 -29.99
C ASP A 423 -9.79 -10.03 -28.65
N PRO A 424 -10.37 -8.82 -28.70
CA PRO A 424 -10.74 -8.02 -27.53
C PRO A 424 -11.91 -8.59 -26.71
#